data_0febec0537bb8a49abc0226b0b8156b5
#
_entry.id   0febec0537bb8a49abc0226b0b8156b5
#
_cell.length_a   1.000
_cell.length_b   1.000
_cell.length_c   1.000
_cell.angle_alpha   90.00
_cell.angle_beta   90.00
_cell.angle_gamma   90.00
#
_symmetry.space_group_name_H-M   'P 1'
#
loop_
_entity.id
_entity.type
_entity.pdbx_description
1 polymer ?
#
loop_
_entity_poly.entity_id
_entity_poly.type
_entity_poly.pdbx_seq_one_letter_code
_entity_poly.pdbx_strand_id
1 'polypeptide(L)'
;MQEINVFFVWKNYFAYLCKEIVERTMRILIVNTSERTGGAAVAANRLMEALNNNGVKAKMLVRDKLTNDICVAELPHQLRNQLHFLWERWCIFWHLRFSKQHLFEVDMANVGSDITRLPEFKEADIIHLSWVNQGMLSLKGIRRILDSGKPVVWTMHDIWP
;
A
#
# COMPACT_ATOMS: atom_id res chain seq x y z
N MET A 1 4.02 55.13 -18.87
CA MET A 1 4.69 54.04 -18.12
C MET A 1 3.65 53.48 -17.17
N GLN A 2 3.08 52.33 -17.50
CA GLN A 2 2.14 51.63 -16.58
C GLN A 2 2.99 50.83 -15.59
N GLU A 3 2.98 51.20 -14.34
CA GLU A 3 3.52 50.39 -13.28
C GLU A 3 2.62 49.13 -13.16
N ILE A 4 3.15 48.02 -13.64
CA ILE A 4 2.54 46.71 -13.42
C ILE A 4 2.64 46.45 -11.94
N ASN A 5 1.49 46.41 -11.26
CA ASN A 5 1.39 46.18 -9.82
C ASN A 5 1.81 44.74 -9.52
N VAL A 6 3.10 44.51 -9.39
CA VAL A 6 3.74 43.21 -9.16
C VAL A 6 3.11 42.50 -7.94
N PHE A 7 2.67 43.30 -6.96
CA PHE A 7 2.00 42.81 -5.76
C PHE A 7 0.65 42.13 -6.06
N PHE A 8 -0.10 42.61 -7.05
CA PHE A 8 -1.39 42.05 -7.45
C PHE A 8 -1.19 40.75 -8.23
N VAL A 9 -0.18 40.63 -9.04
CA VAL A 9 0.18 39.40 -9.77
C VAL A 9 0.63 38.32 -8.80
N TRP A 10 1.45 38.65 -7.81
CA TRP A 10 1.90 37.70 -6.77
C TRP A 10 0.75 37.17 -5.90
N LYS A 11 -0.16 38.04 -5.51
CA LYS A 11 -1.33 37.66 -4.69
C LYS A 11 -2.25 36.70 -5.44
N ASN A 12 -2.50 36.93 -6.71
CA ASN A 12 -3.32 36.07 -7.56
C ASN A 12 -2.61 34.74 -7.85
N TYR A 13 -1.31 34.76 -8.10
CA TYR A 13 -0.51 33.56 -8.32
C TYR A 13 -0.42 32.70 -7.06
N PHE A 14 -0.24 33.32 -5.89
CA PHE A 14 -0.24 32.63 -4.61
C PHE A 14 -1.61 32.05 -4.27
N ALA A 15 -2.68 32.80 -4.52
CA ALA A 15 -4.05 32.29 -4.35
C ALA A 15 -4.37 31.14 -5.30
N TYR A 16 -3.89 31.21 -6.55
CA TYR A 16 -4.01 30.12 -7.54
C TYR A 16 -3.23 28.88 -7.08
N LEU A 17 -1.96 29.03 -6.65
CA LEU A 17 -1.16 27.94 -6.11
C LEU A 17 -1.78 27.32 -4.86
N CYS A 18 -2.27 28.15 -3.93
CA CYS A 18 -2.96 27.66 -2.74
C CYS A 18 -4.25 26.90 -3.10
N LYS A 19 -5.00 27.38 -4.08
CA LYS A 19 -6.22 26.71 -4.56
C LYS A 19 -5.88 25.37 -5.22
N GLU A 20 -4.86 25.31 -6.06
CA GLU A 20 -4.42 24.10 -6.74
C GLU A 20 -3.86 23.05 -5.76
N ILE A 21 -3.17 23.49 -4.70
CA ILE A 21 -2.67 22.62 -3.63
C ILE A 21 -3.83 22.10 -2.77
N VAL A 22 -4.81 22.94 -2.46
CA VAL A 22 -5.99 22.58 -1.63
C VAL A 22 -7.00 21.71 -2.40
N GLU A 23 -7.14 21.91 -3.72
CA GLU A 23 -8.06 21.11 -4.56
C GLU A 23 -7.51 19.73 -4.93
N ARG A 24 -6.20 19.48 -4.76
CA ARG A 24 -5.62 18.17 -5.01
C ARG A 24 -5.95 17.22 -3.86
N THR A 25 -7.07 16.53 -3.97
CA THR A 25 -7.44 15.49 -3.02
C THR A 25 -6.32 14.46 -2.92
N MET A 26 -5.70 14.36 -1.74
CA MET A 26 -4.61 13.42 -1.46
C MET A 26 -5.10 11.98 -1.69
N ARG A 27 -4.28 11.18 -2.36
CA ARG A 27 -4.57 9.77 -2.67
C ARG A 27 -3.64 8.87 -1.89
N ILE A 28 -4.20 7.99 -1.08
CA ILE A 28 -3.45 7.05 -0.25
C ILE A 28 -3.73 5.64 -0.74
N LEU A 29 -2.65 4.86 -0.94
CA LEU A 29 -2.73 3.43 -1.20
C LEU A 29 -2.35 2.67 0.05
N ILE A 30 -3.31 1.97 0.65
CA ILE A 30 -3.09 1.06 1.77
C ILE A 30 -2.83 -0.33 1.20
N VAL A 31 -1.70 -0.93 1.55
CA VAL A 31 -1.28 -2.25 1.06
C VAL A 31 -1.40 -3.26 2.21
N ASN A 32 -2.23 -4.27 2.04
CA ASN A 32 -2.47 -5.31 3.03
C ASN A 32 -2.69 -6.68 2.36
N THR A 33 -2.30 -7.77 3.00
CA THR A 33 -2.41 -9.12 2.40
C THR A 33 -3.86 -9.53 2.18
N SER A 34 -4.73 -9.34 3.17
CA SER A 34 -6.14 -9.70 3.08
C SER A 34 -7.04 -8.48 3.27
N GLU A 35 -8.22 -8.53 2.65
CA GLU A 35 -9.21 -7.45 2.82
C GLU A 35 -9.83 -7.42 4.21
N ARG A 36 -10.22 -8.58 4.75
CA ARG A 36 -11.00 -8.67 6.01
C ARG A 36 -10.51 -9.72 7.00
N THR A 37 -9.55 -10.55 6.61
CA THR A 37 -9.08 -11.64 7.47
C THR A 37 -7.97 -11.18 8.39
N GLY A 38 -8.21 -11.26 9.70
CA GLY A 38 -7.26 -10.90 10.75
C GLY A 38 -7.37 -9.45 11.22
N GLY A 39 -6.74 -9.16 12.38
CA GLY A 39 -6.81 -7.85 13.02
C GLY A 39 -6.21 -6.72 12.18
N ALA A 40 -5.09 -6.98 11.50
CA ALA A 40 -4.45 -6.01 10.61
C ALA A 40 -5.35 -5.60 9.44
N ALA A 41 -6.07 -6.57 8.83
CA ALA A 41 -7.00 -6.29 7.75
C ALA A 41 -8.18 -5.42 8.21
N VAL A 42 -8.74 -5.73 9.38
CA VAL A 42 -9.83 -4.93 9.98
C VAL A 42 -9.35 -3.50 10.28
N ALA A 43 -8.14 -3.34 10.82
CA ALA A 43 -7.57 -2.03 11.09
C ALA A 43 -7.31 -1.23 9.81
N ALA A 44 -6.76 -1.87 8.78
CA ALA A 44 -6.51 -1.25 7.47
C ALA A 44 -7.81 -0.79 6.79
N ASN A 45 -8.87 -1.61 6.87
CA ASN A 45 -10.18 -1.30 6.31
C ASN A 45 -10.83 -0.10 7.03
N ARG A 46 -10.82 -0.10 8.36
CA ARG A 46 -11.31 1.04 9.17
C ARG A 46 -10.53 2.32 8.87
N LEU A 47 -9.21 2.22 8.68
CA LEU A 47 -8.41 3.38 8.30
C LEU A 47 -8.82 3.90 6.91
N MET A 48 -9.01 3.01 5.92
CA MET A 48 -9.48 3.39 4.58
C MET A 48 -10.83 4.10 4.65
N GLU A 49 -11.79 3.54 5.38
CA GLU A 49 -13.12 4.14 5.57
C GLU A 49 -13.03 5.52 6.25
N ALA A 50 -12.23 5.63 7.33
CA ALA A 50 -12.03 6.88 8.04
C ALA A 50 -11.42 7.97 7.15
N LEU A 51 -10.41 7.62 6.34
CA LEU A 51 -9.78 8.55 5.38
C LEU A 51 -10.78 9.03 4.34
N ASN A 52 -11.54 8.10 3.73
CA ASN A 52 -12.55 8.43 2.73
C ASN A 52 -13.67 9.32 3.30
N ASN A 53 -14.12 9.06 4.53
CA ASN A 53 -15.12 9.86 5.21
C ASN A 53 -14.62 11.29 5.57
N ASN A 54 -13.30 11.48 5.62
CA ASN A 54 -12.67 12.79 5.86
C ASN A 54 -12.12 13.46 4.59
N GLY A 55 -12.60 13.05 3.42
CA GLY A 55 -12.27 13.71 2.15
C GLY A 55 -10.93 13.35 1.54
N VAL A 56 -10.23 12.36 2.07
CA VAL A 56 -9.00 11.79 1.51
C VAL A 56 -9.37 10.59 0.63
N LYS A 57 -8.84 10.50 -0.58
CA LYS A 57 -9.09 9.34 -1.46
C LYS A 57 -8.19 8.17 -1.07
N ALA A 58 -8.68 7.27 -0.24
CA ALA A 58 -7.96 6.06 0.14
C ALA A 58 -8.47 4.85 -0.66
N LYS A 59 -7.54 4.07 -1.20
CA LYS A 59 -7.78 2.74 -1.80
C LYS A 59 -6.96 1.71 -1.05
N MET A 60 -7.45 0.48 -1.00
CA MET A 60 -6.71 -0.64 -0.45
C MET A 60 -6.32 -1.61 -1.56
N LEU A 61 -5.06 -2.04 -1.59
CA LEU A 61 -4.54 -3.08 -2.47
C LEU A 61 -4.32 -4.34 -1.66
N VAL A 62 -4.99 -5.41 -2.04
CA VAL A 62 -4.94 -6.69 -1.32
C VAL A 62 -4.57 -7.84 -2.24
N ARG A 63 -4.02 -8.93 -1.66
CA ARG A 63 -3.88 -10.20 -2.37
C ARG A 63 -5.21 -10.96 -2.37
N ASP A 64 -5.86 -11.03 -1.21
CA ASP A 64 -7.07 -11.81 -0.99
C ASP A 64 -8.26 -10.87 -0.83
N LYS A 65 -8.94 -10.58 -1.95
CA LYS A 65 -10.15 -9.75 -1.99
C LYS A 65 -11.38 -10.62 -1.71
N LEU A 66 -12.27 -10.16 -0.84
CA LEU A 66 -13.46 -10.89 -0.41
C LEU A 66 -14.77 -10.20 -0.82
N THR A 67 -14.73 -8.89 -1.09
CA THR A 67 -15.93 -8.11 -1.42
C THR A 67 -15.83 -7.49 -2.81
N ASN A 68 -16.94 -6.92 -3.29
CA ASN A 68 -16.97 -6.15 -4.54
C ASN A 68 -16.75 -4.64 -4.31
N ASP A 69 -16.14 -4.26 -3.18
CA ASP A 69 -15.86 -2.85 -2.89
C ASP A 69 -14.94 -2.26 -3.96
N ILE A 70 -15.35 -1.12 -4.51
CA ILE A 70 -14.61 -0.37 -5.53
C ILE A 70 -13.34 0.29 -4.99
N CYS A 71 -13.31 0.56 -3.68
CA CYS A 71 -12.14 1.10 -2.99
C CYS A 71 -11.07 0.05 -2.72
N VAL A 72 -11.37 -1.24 -2.93
CA VAL A 72 -10.44 -2.34 -2.74
C VAL A 72 -10.03 -2.90 -4.10
N ALA A 73 -8.75 -2.79 -4.42
CA ALA A 73 -8.14 -3.40 -5.60
C ALA A 73 -7.48 -4.73 -5.23
N GLU A 74 -7.53 -5.68 -6.14
CA GLU A 74 -6.89 -6.98 -5.98
C GLU A 74 -5.60 -7.06 -6.79
N LEU A 75 -4.58 -7.71 -6.23
CA LEU A 75 -3.33 -7.97 -6.96
C LEU A 75 -3.61 -8.81 -8.22
N PRO A 76 -3.10 -8.41 -9.38
CA PRO A 76 -3.22 -9.19 -10.60
C PRO A 76 -2.49 -10.54 -10.49
N HIS A 77 -2.85 -11.49 -11.37
CA HIS A 77 -2.21 -12.80 -11.47
C HIS A 77 -2.36 -13.68 -10.22
N GLN A 78 -3.58 -13.95 -9.83
CA GLN A 78 -3.96 -14.77 -8.66
C GLN A 78 -3.18 -16.08 -8.53
N LEU A 79 -3.05 -16.85 -9.63
CA LEU A 79 -2.29 -18.11 -9.62
C LEU A 79 -0.83 -17.91 -9.23
N ARG A 80 -0.18 -16.84 -9.71
CA ARG A 80 1.19 -16.52 -9.33
C ARG A 80 1.29 -16.14 -7.85
N ASN A 81 0.33 -15.38 -7.35
CA ASN A 81 0.29 -14.98 -5.93
C ASN A 81 0.11 -16.20 -5.03
N GLN A 82 -0.73 -17.17 -5.42
CA GLN A 82 -0.87 -18.45 -4.71
C GLN A 82 0.42 -19.27 -4.76
N LEU A 83 1.10 -19.31 -5.91
CA LEU A 83 2.39 -19.99 -6.03
C LEU A 83 3.47 -19.34 -5.15
N HIS A 84 3.50 -18.02 -5.04
CA HIS A 84 4.42 -17.32 -4.11
C HIS A 84 4.16 -17.74 -2.67
N PHE A 85 2.90 -17.77 -2.24
CA PHE A 85 2.53 -18.23 -0.91
C PHE A 85 2.94 -19.68 -0.65
N LEU A 86 2.63 -20.59 -1.57
CA LEU A 86 2.99 -22.00 -1.44
C LEU A 86 4.51 -22.21 -1.43
N TRP A 87 5.23 -21.51 -2.30
CA TRP A 87 6.69 -21.56 -2.35
C TRP A 87 7.32 -21.11 -1.04
N GLU A 88 6.84 -20.02 -0.48
CA GLU A 88 7.34 -19.51 0.78
C GLU A 88 7.09 -20.49 1.92
N ARG A 89 5.86 -21.04 2.03
CA ARG A 89 5.54 -22.08 3.01
C ARG A 89 6.38 -23.35 2.81
N TRP A 90 6.65 -23.73 1.58
CA TRP A 90 7.55 -24.84 1.27
C TRP A 90 8.99 -24.57 1.73
N CYS A 91 9.54 -23.40 1.46
CA CYS A 91 10.88 -23.01 1.90
C CYS A 91 10.98 -23.06 3.44
N ILE A 92 10.00 -22.49 4.15
CA ILE A 92 9.96 -22.51 5.62
C ILE A 92 9.88 -23.96 6.14
N PHE A 93 8.99 -24.77 5.57
CA PHE A 93 8.83 -26.18 5.96
C PHE A 93 10.14 -26.99 5.81
N TRP A 94 10.86 -26.73 4.72
CA TRP A 94 12.18 -27.36 4.52
C TRP A 94 13.20 -26.91 5.58
N HIS A 95 13.26 -25.63 5.90
CA HIS A 95 14.17 -25.10 6.94
C HIS A 95 13.79 -25.58 8.35
N LEU A 96 12.52 -25.81 8.62
CA LEU A 96 12.03 -26.39 9.87
C LEU A 96 12.21 -27.92 9.93
N ARG A 97 13.00 -28.51 9.04
CA ARG A 97 13.22 -29.97 8.96
C ARG A 97 11.93 -30.77 8.87
N PHE A 98 11.00 -30.31 8.03
CA PHE A 98 9.67 -30.88 7.81
C PHE A 98 8.72 -30.82 9.03
N SER A 99 9.02 -29.98 10.01
CA SER A 99 8.11 -29.71 11.12
C SER A 99 7.00 -28.74 10.68
N LYS A 100 5.78 -28.99 11.15
CA LYS A 100 4.65 -28.06 10.94
C LYS A 100 4.57 -26.98 12.05
N GLN A 101 5.33 -27.13 13.13
CA GLN A 101 5.42 -26.14 14.18
C GLN A 101 6.00 -24.83 13.60
N HIS A 102 5.44 -23.72 14.00
CA HIS A 102 5.91 -22.36 13.60
C HIS A 102 5.84 -22.06 12.08
N LEU A 103 5.19 -22.91 11.25
CA LEU A 103 5.11 -22.75 9.80
C LEU A 103 4.47 -21.41 9.38
N PHE A 104 3.58 -20.88 10.21
CA PHE A 104 2.87 -19.62 9.96
C PHE A 104 3.32 -18.47 10.86
N GLU A 105 4.27 -18.72 11.76
CA GLU A 105 4.83 -17.71 12.67
C GLU A 105 6.03 -16.96 12.06
N VAL A 106 6.62 -17.55 11.00
CA VAL A 106 7.81 -17.00 10.33
C VAL A 106 7.43 -16.62 8.90
N ASP A 107 7.98 -15.52 8.43
CA ASP A 107 7.88 -15.07 7.05
C ASP A 107 9.29 -14.80 6.52
N MET A 108 9.63 -15.29 5.33
CA MET A 108 10.93 -15.12 4.73
C MET A 108 10.98 -13.95 3.74
N ALA A 109 9.83 -13.50 3.27
CA ALA A 109 9.66 -12.44 2.26
C ALA A 109 10.61 -12.54 1.05
N ASN A 110 10.96 -13.78 0.66
CA ASN A 110 11.87 -14.06 -0.45
C ASN A 110 11.18 -13.95 -1.81
N VAL A 111 9.87 -14.09 -1.84
CA VAL A 111 9.00 -13.96 -3.02
C VAL A 111 7.86 -13.00 -2.77
N GLY A 112 7.33 -12.40 -3.83
CA GLY A 112 6.20 -11.48 -3.74
C GLY A 112 5.98 -10.74 -5.05
N SER A 113 4.90 -9.98 -5.11
CA SER A 113 4.49 -9.23 -6.29
C SER A 113 5.10 -7.83 -6.33
N ASP A 114 5.50 -7.36 -7.52
CA ASP A 114 5.96 -5.98 -7.73
C ASP A 114 4.74 -5.08 -7.97
N ILE A 115 4.38 -4.30 -6.96
CA ILE A 115 3.23 -3.38 -7.02
C ILE A 115 3.58 -2.02 -7.62
N THR A 116 4.87 -1.68 -7.78
CA THR A 116 5.30 -0.36 -8.25
C THR A 116 4.85 -0.04 -9.68
N ARG A 117 4.50 -1.06 -10.45
CA ARG A 117 4.02 -0.94 -11.83
C ARG A 117 2.52 -0.77 -11.94
N LEU A 118 1.77 -1.03 -10.87
CA LEU A 118 0.31 -0.98 -10.87
C LEU A 118 -0.19 0.47 -10.97
N PRO A 119 -1.33 0.69 -11.63
CA PRO A 119 -1.93 2.02 -11.71
C PRO A 119 -2.24 2.60 -10.34
N GLU A 120 -2.75 1.80 -9.41
CA GLU A 120 -3.06 2.22 -8.04
C GLU A 120 -1.83 2.78 -7.32
N PHE A 121 -0.66 2.13 -7.50
CA PHE A 121 0.60 2.61 -6.92
C PHE A 121 1.05 3.92 -7.58
N LYS A 122 0.97 4.00 -8.91
CA LYS A 122 1.40 5.19 -9.66
C LYS A 122 0.57 6.42 -9.32
N GLU A 123 -0.73 6.23 -9.15
CA GLU A 123 -1.69 7.28 -8.84
C GLU A 123 -1.62 7.75 -7.39
N ALA A 124 -1.17 6.92 -6.46
CA ALA A 124 -1.09 7.26 -5.05
C ALA A 124 -0.04 8.34 -4.77
N ASP A 125 -0.36 9.26 -3.87
CA ASP A 125 0.57 10.27 -3.35
C ASP A 125 1.34 9.74 -2.13
N ILE A 126 0.71 8.85 -1.33
CA ILE A 126 1.30 8.19 -0.15
C ILE A 126 1.04 6.70 -0.23
N ILE A 127 2.02 5.90 0.17
CA ILE A 127 1.89 4.45 0.31
C ILE A 127 1.87 4.10 1.79
N HIS A 128 0.82 3.41 2.23
CA HIS A 128 0.71 2.91 3.59
C HIS A 128 0.81 1.38 3.58
N LEU A 129 1.91 0.85 4.09
CA LEU A 129 2.09 -0.58 4.29
C LEU A 129 1.47 -0.99 5.64
N SER A 130 0.65 -2.02 5.63
CA SER A 130 0.06 -2.63 6.82
C SER A 130 0.64 -4.03 6.99
N TRP A 131 -0.12 -5.08 6.79
CA TRP A 131 0.39 -6.44 6.78
C TRP A 131 0.66 -6.91 5.36
N VAL A 132 1.94 -7.05 4.99
CA VAL A 132 2.38 -7.33 3.61
C VAL A 132 3.09 -8.68 3.46
N ASN A 133 2.93 -9.56 4.43
CA ASN A 133 3.58 -10.86 4.58
C ASN A 133 2.96 -11.96 3.69
N GLN A 134 3.40 -13.20 3.89
CA GLN A 134 2.86 -14.41 3.28
C GLN A 134 2.94 -14.41 1.74
N GLY A 135 4.08 -13.99 1.19
CA GLY A 135 4.31 -13.98 -0.25
C GLY A 135 3.61 -12.85 -1.00
N MET A 136 3.02 -11.85 -0.31
CA MET A 136 2.45 -10.67 -0.95
C MET A 136 3.54 -9.74 -1.48
N LEU A 137 4.44 -9.29 -0.61
CA LEU A 137 5.61 -8.49 -0.98
C LEU A 137 6.90 -9.20 -0.58
N SER A 138 7.89 -9.14 -1.45
CA SER A 138 9.25 -9.55 -1.12
C SER A 138 10.06 -8.38 -0.55
N LEU A 139 11.16 -8.66 0.15
CA LEU A 139 12.11 -7.62 0.60
C LEU A 139 12.59 -6.74 -0.56
N LYS A 140 12.82 -7.34 -1.74
CA LYS A 140 13.15 -6.58 -2.96
C LYS A 140 12.00 -5.67 -3.41
N GLY A 141 10.75 -6.15 -3.27
CA GLY A 141 9.56 -5.38 -3.57
C GLY A 141 9.43 -4.18 -2.63
N ILE A 142 9.59 -4.41 -1.34
CA ILE A 142 9.57 -3.34 -0.32
C ILE A 142 10.66 -2.30 -0.61
N ARG A 143 11.88 -2.73 -0.91
CA ARG A 143 12.96 -1.82 -1.27
C ARG A 143 12.60 -0.95 -2.49
N ARG A 144 12.01 -1.53 -3.54
CA ARG A 144 11.55 -0.75 -4.71
C ARG A 144 10.47 0.28 -4.36
N ILE A 145 9.59 -0.05 -3.42
CA ILE A 145 8.59 0.89 -2.91
C ILE A 145 9.28 2.07 -2.22
N LEU A 146 10.25 1.80 -1.35
CA LEU A 146 11.03 2.83 -0.65
C LEU A 146 11.86 3.69 -1.63
N ASP A 147 12.48 3.05 -2.64
CA ASP A 147 13.28 3.71 -3.66
C ASP A 147 12.43 4.50 -4.69
N SER A 148 11.10 4.39 -4.64
CA SER A 148 10.19 5.07 -5.59
C SER A 148 10.09 6.59 -5.40
N GLY A 149 10.61 7.12 -4.30
CA GLY A 149 10.51 8.53 -3.92
C GLY A 149 9.16 8.96 -3.37
N LYS A 150 8.17 8.04 -3.26
CA LYS A 150 6.89 8.33 -2.61
C LYS A 150 7.02 8.24 -1.10
N PRO A 151 6.32 9.10 -0.32
CA PRO A 151 6.20 8.93 1.12
C PRO A 151 5.63 7.56 1.47
N VAL A 152 6.30 6.84 2.37
CA VAL A 152 5.89 5.51 2.84
C VAL A 152 5.65 5.56 4.34
N VAL A 153 4.47 5.12 4.77
CA VAL A 153 4.12 4.88 6.16
C VAL A 153 3.99 3.38 6.34
N TRP A 154 4.54 2.82 7.42
CA TRP A 154 4.42 1.41 7.71
C TRP A 154 3.87 1.20 9.12
N THR A 155 2.67 0.60 9.21
CA THR A 155 2.11 0.14 10.49
C THR A 155 2.51 -1.30 10.71
N MET A 156 3.38 -1.53 11.67
CA MET A 156 3.78 -2.87 12.08
C MET A 156 2.75 -3.42 13.07
N HIS A 157 2.14 -4.54 12.71
CA HIS A 157 1.19 -5.25 13.58
C HIS A 157 1.90 -6.35 14.39
N ASP A 158 3.07 -6.78 13.95
CA ASP A 158 3.94 -7.79 14.57
C ASP A 158 5.38 -7.29 14.66
N ILE A 159 6.24 -8.05 15.35
CA ILE A 159 7.69 -7.78 15.46
C ILE A 159 8.43 -8.18 14.16
N TRP A 160 7.71 -8.38 13.08
CA TRP A 160 8.33 -8.71 11.81
C TRP A 160 9.00 -7.46 11.19
N PRO A 161 10.27 -7.56 10.79
CA PRO A 161 10.99 -6.53 10.08
C PRO A 161 10.60 -6.52 8.66
#